data_817ebae0f25060c48395ca42de6249bc
#
_entry.id   817ebae0f25060c48395ca42de6249bc
#
_cell.length_a   1.000
_cell.length_b   1.000
_cell.length_c   1.000
_cell.angle_alpha   90.00
_cell.angle_beta   90.00
_cell.angle_gamma   90.00
#
_symmetry.space_group_name_H-M   'P 1'
#
loop_
_entity.id
_entity.type
_entity.pdbx_description
1 polymer ?
#
loop_
_entity_poly.entity_id
_entity_poly.type
_entity_poly.pdbx_seq_one_letter_code
_entity_poly.pdbx_strand_id
1 'polypeptide(L)'
;NTAHHADFADRGHAHIYQEGIRIPPIRLYRAGELMNDVQELILLNCQVPRERLSDLRAQMAANRLGVERVRALCDKYGRDTVLAAGRALQDYAERKMRAGIASIPDGTYRFSDRFDNPEMDGDMEFSVAITVKGDEMHLHFDSPPQVRAGINMVFTALLSTVYYAAKTVVDPTIPPNSGLARPLTVTATEGTVLNCVHPAAVNGRIAPCQRVVDLIHGALAQAVPERVIAACSGVCASATFIGDDPGTGKLWVYLETIGGGSGARAGKDGLDGVHVHMTNTSNL
;
A
#
# COMPACT_ATOMS: atom_id res chain seq x y z
N ASN A 1 7.04 9.40 2.77
CA ASN A 1 7.90 9.96 3.80
C ASN A 1 9.32 10.09 3.26
N THR A 2 9.74 11.30 2.89
CA THR A 2 11.06 11.54 2.28
C THR A 2 12.11 11.99 3.31
N ALA A 3 11.70 12.28 4.54
CA ALA A 3 12.58 12.94 5.50
C ALA A 3 13.46 11.99 6.31
N HIS A 4 13.03 10.76 6.55
CA HIS A 4 13.67 9.84 7.48
C HIS A 4 13.84 8.43 6.91
N HIS A 5 14.35 8.29 5.70
CA HIS A 5 14.60 6.95 5.12
C HIS A 5 15.61 6.12 5.90
N ALA A 6 16.51 6.76 6.66
CA ALA A 6 17.47 6.06 7.50
C ALA A 6 16.86 5.50 8.80
N ASP A 7 15.70 6.01 9.22
CA ASP A 7 15.08 5.68 10.51
C ASP A 7 14.06 4.53 10.42
N PHE A 8 14.00 3.81 9.30
CA PHE A 8 13.13 2.62 9.16
C PHE A 8 13.39 1.53 10.20
N ALA A 9 14.59 1.52 10.77
CA ALA A 9 15.00 0.57 11.79
C ALA A 9 14.87 1.11 13.22
N ASP A 10 14.43 2.36 13.41
CA ASP A 10 14.29 2.91 14.75
C ASP A 10 13.02 2.40 15.42
N ARG A 11 13.24 1.56 16.43
CA ARG A 11 12.24 0.91 17.25
C ARG A 11 11.47 1.88 18.17
N GLY A 12 11.73 3.19 18.07
CA GLY A 12 11.26 4.19 19.01
C GLY A 12 10.06 5.03 18.58
N HIS A 13 9.47 4.80 17.40
CA HIS A 13 8.38 5.65 16.90
C HIS A 13 7.05 5.34 17.59
N ALA A 14 6.76 6.06 18.67
CA ALA A 14 5.53 5.94 19.43
C ALA A 14 4.36 6.73 18.82
N HIS A 15 4.63 7.72 17.98
CA HIS A 15 3.62 8.57 17.35
C HIS A 15 4.14 9.20 16.04
N ILE A 16 3.19 9.59 15.17
CA ILE A 16 3.45 10.08 13.80
C ILE A 16 4.38 11.31 13.72
N TYR A 17 4.49 12.09 14.78
CA TYR A 17 5.40 13.26 14.81
C TYR A 17 6.88 12.90 14.75
N GLN A 18 7.24 11.65 15.08
CA GLN A 18 8.60 11.12 15.00
C GLN A 18 8.92 10.57 13.59
N GLU A 19 7.92 10.41 12.73
CA GLU A 19 8.05 9.78 11.41
C GLU A 19 8.36 10.75 10.28
N GLY A 20 8.59 12.00 10.58
CA GLY A 20 8.97 13.02 9.61
C GLY A 20 8.06 14.26 9.59
N ILE A 21 8.40 15.18 8.70
CA ILE A 21 7.67 16.43 8.56
C ILE A 21 6.24 16.18 8.02
N ARG A 22 5.25 16.74 8.67
CA ARG A 22 3.85 16.72 8.25
C ARG A 22 3.54 18.02 7.49
N ILE A 23 3.37 17.89 6.18
CA ILE A 23 3.09 19.02 5.29
C ILE A 23 1.57 19.06 5.03
N PRO A 24 0.87 20.15 5.38
CA PRO A 24 -0.53 20.31 5.02
C PRO A 24 -0.69 20.46 3.49
N PRO A 25 -1.91 20.46 2.93
CA PRO A 25 -2.13 20.77 1.52
C PRO A 25 -1.71 22.21 1.20
N ILE A 26 -0.46 22.38 0.75
CA ILE A 26 0.12 23.66 0.32
C ILE A 26 0.52 23.58 -1.16
N ARG A 27 0.64 24.73 -1.78
CA ARG A 27 1.03 24.80 -3.18
C ARG A 27 2.54 24.89 -3.32
N LEU A 28 3.17 23.83 -3.87
CA LEU A 28 4.58 23.86 -4.26
C LEU A 28 4.78 24.70 -5.55
N TYR A 29 3.76 24.76 -6.41
CA TYR A 29 3.70 25.63 -7.59
C TYR A 29 2.44 26.48 -7.57
N ARG A 30 2.57 27.76 -7.95
CA ARG A 30 1.45 28.69 -8.13
C ARG A 30 1.55 29.30 -9.53
N ALA A 31 0.52 29.13 -10.33
CA ALA A 31 0.47 29.64 -11.72
C ALA A 31 1.71 29.25 -12.57
N GLY A 32 2.28 28.08 -12.32
CA GLY A 32 3.48 27.58 -13.02
C GLY A 32 4.80 27.97 -12.38
N GLU A 33 4.81 28.88 -11.41
CA GLU A 33 6.01 29.31 -10.69
C GLU A 33 6.25 28.48 -9.43
N LEU A 34 7.50 28.13 -9.19
CA LEU A 34 7.95 27.39 -8.00
C LEU A 34 7.93 28.30 -6.77
N MET A 35 7.30 27.83 -5.68
CA MET A 35 7.37 28.47 -4.38
C MET A 35 8.67 28.04 -3.67
N ASN A 36 9.73 28.85 -3.80
CA ASN A 36 11.06 28.50 -3.33
C ASN A 36 11.11 28.29 -1.81
N ASP A 37 10.43 29.11 -1.03
CA ASP A 37 10.30 29.00 0.42
C ASP A 37 9.71 27.65 0.87
N VAL A 38 8.72 27.16 0.15
CA VAL A 38 8.12 25.83 0.40
C VAL A 38 9.12 24.71 0.07
N GLN A 39 9.82 24.83 -1.07
CA GLN A 39 10.84 23.85 -1.44
C GLN A 39 11.99 23.82 -0.42
N GLU A 40 12.48 24.99 -0.01
CA GLU A 40 13.55 25.12 0.99
C GLU A 40 13.12 24.53 2.34
N LEU A 41 11.89 24.81 2.79
CA LEU A 41 11.33 24.20 4.01
C LEU A 41 11.37 22.67 3.95
N ILE A 42 10.98 22.07 2.82
CA ILE A 42 11.01 20.62 2.65
C ILE A 42 12.45 20.10 2.68
N LEU A 43 13.36 20.71 1.90
CA LEU A 43 14.73 20.23 1.73
C LEU A 43 15.56 20.40 3.00
N LEU A 44 15.33 21.46 3.78
CA LEU A 44 16.02 21.69 5.05
C LEU A 44 15.72 20.59 6.08
N ASN A 45 14.58 19.92 5.96
CA ASN A 45 14.17 18.81 6.83
C ASN A 45 14.51 17.43 6.25
N CYS A 46 15.40 17.35 5.24
CA CYS A 46 15.84 16.10 4.62
C CYS A 46 17.33 15.86 4.88
N GLN A 47 17.72 14.63 5.23
CA GLN A 47 19.11 14.26 5.42
C GLN A 47 19.94 14.29 4.12
N VAL A 48 19.30 13.97 2.98
CA VAL A 48 19.91 13.93 1.64
C VAL A 48 19.16 14.88 0.69
N PRO A 49 19.30 16.22 0.87
CA PRO A 49 18.46 17.20 0.17
C PRO A 49 18.65 17.22 -1.35
N ARG A 50 19.82 16.84 -1.86
CA ARG A 50 20.10 16.83 -3.31
C ARG A 50 19.29 15.74 -4.03
N GLU A 51 19.25 14.56 -3.48
CA GLU A 51 18.49 13.41 -3.96
C GLU A 51 16.99 13.72 -3.87
N ARG A 52 16.53 14.28 -2.74
CA ARG A 52 15.13 14.69 -2.57
C ARG A 52 14.70 15.77 -3.56
N LEU A 53 15.58 16.72 -3.85
CA LEU A 53 15.31 17.71 -4.90
C LEU A 53 15.14 17.05 -6.28
N SER A 54 15.95 16.05 -6.58
CA SER A 54 15.84 15.29 -7.84
C SER A 54 14.51 14.52 -7.90
N ASP A 55 14.11 13.88 -6.82
CA ASP A 55 12.81 13.18 -6.72
C ASP A 55 11.63 14.14 -6.89
N LEU A 56 11.66 15.30 -6.23
CA LEU A 56 10.62 16.33 -6.38
C LEU A 56 10.53 16.82 -7.83
N ARG A 57 11.66 17.06 -8.48
CA ARG A 57 11.70 17.47 -9.89
C ARG A 57 11.14 16.39 -10.81
N ALA A 58 11.47 15.12 -10.58
CA ALA A 58 10.92 14.01 -11.35
C ALA A 58 9.40 13.90 -11.19
N GLN A 59 8.86 14.04 -9.97
CA GLN A 59 7.42 14.06 -9.71
C GLN A 59 6.72 15.22 -10.44
N MET A 60 7.31 16.41 -10.41
CA MET A 60 6.75 17.57 -11.11
C MET A 60 6.80 17.41 -12.63
N ALA A 61 7.87 16.84 -13.17
CA ALA A 61 7.98 16.52 -14.60
C ALA A 61 6.91 15.49 -15.02
N ALA A 62 6.72 14.44 -14.24
CA ALA A 62 5.67 13.43 -14.48
C ALA A 62 4.26 14.05 -14.45
N ASN A 63 3.97 14.94 -13.50
CA ASN A 63 2.69 15.64 -13.43
C ASN A 63 2.45 16.54 -14.66
N ARG A 64 3.47 17.28 -15.10
CA ARG A 64 3.38 18.12 -16.31
C ARG A 64 3.09 17.27 -17.55
N LEU A 65 3.87 16.21 -17.73
CA LEU A 65 3.66 15.27 -18.83
C LEU A 65 2.25 14.65 -18.80
N GLY A 66 1.76 14.27 -17.62
CA GLY A 66 0.40 13.75 -17.42
C GLY A 66 -0.67 14.74 -17.90
N VAL A 67 -0.55 16.01 -17.51
CA VAL A 67 -1.46 17.08 -17.96
C VAL A 67 -1.40 17.25 -19.49
N GLU A 68 -0.21 17.29 -20.09
CA GLU A 68 -0.04 17.41 -21.55
C GLU A 68 -0.68 16.23 -22.29
N ARG A 69 -0.49 14.99 -21.80
CA ARG A 69 -1.07 13.79 -22.41
C ARG A 69 -2.59 13.78 -22.33
N VAL A 70 -3.17 14.16 -21.17
CA VAL A 70 -4.63 14.25 -21.03
C VAL A 70 -5.20 15.35 -21.94
N ARG A 71 -4.55 16.51 -22.05
CA ARG A 71 -4.95 17.55 -22.99
C ARG A 71 -4.92 17.06 -24.44
N ALA A 72 -3.84 16.42 -24.86
CA ALA A 72 -3.73 15.85 -26.21
C ALA A 72 -4.84 14.82 -26.51
N LEU A 73 -5.25 14.01 -25.52
CA LEU A 73 -6.40 13.11 -25.67
C LEU A 73 -7.70 13.90 -25.85
N CYS A 74 -7.91 14.97 -25.06
CA CYS A 74 -9.09 15.82 -25.19
C CYS A 74 -9.13 16.55 -26.53
N ASP A 75 -8.00 17.02 -27.03
CA ASP A 75 -7.91 17.68 -28.34
C ASP A 75 -8.22 16.70 -29.49
N LYS A 76 -7.76 15.44 -29.34
CA LYS A 76 -7.97 14.41 -30.38
C LYS A 76 -9.39 13.84 -30.39
N TYR A 77 -9.97 13.57 -29.23
CA TYR A 77 -11.23 12.81 -29.11
C TYR A 77 -12.40 13.64 -28.57
N GLY A 78 -12.17 14.87 -28.15
CA GLY A 78 -13.12 15.70 -27.42
C GLY A 78 -13.16 15.39 -25.93
N ARG A 79 -13.28 16.43 -25.11
CA ARG A 79 -13.31 16.33 -23.63
C ARG A 79 -14.38 15.36 -23.12
N ASP A 80 -15.61 15.48 -23.66
CA ASP A 80 -16.74 14.68 -23.19
C ASP A 80 -16.54 13.20 -23.48
N THR A 81 -15.93 12.87 -24.62
CA THR A 81 -15.56 11.49 -24.97
C THR A 81 -14.52 10.93 -24.01
N VAL A 82 -13.49 11.71 -23.67
CA VAL A 82 -12.45 11.28 -22.72
C VAL A 82 -13.05 11.05 -21.33
N LEU A 83 -13.92 11.93 -20.84
CA LEU A 83 -14.60 11.77 -19.57
C LEU A 83 -15.56 10.57 -19.57
N ALA A 84 -16.29 10.34 -20.67
CA ALA A 84 -17.17 9.18 -20.82
C ALA A 84 -16.36 7.88 -20.85
N ALA A 85 -15.22 7.84 -21.54
CA ALA A 85 -14.32 6.68 -21.56
C ALA A 85 -13.76 6.36 -20.16
N GLY A 86 -13.40 7.39 -19.38
CA GLY A 86 -12.97 7.21 -17.99
C GLY A 86 -14.05 6.54 -17.12
N ARG A 87 -15.32 6.98 -17.25
CA ARG A 87 -16.45 6.36 -16.54
C ARG A 87 -16.68 4.92 -17.02
N ALA A 88 -16.69 4.69 -18.32
CA ALA A 88 -16.88 3.36 -18.90
C ALA A 88 -15.79 2.37 -18.45
N LEU A 89 -14.55 2.85 -18.29
CA LEU A 89 -13.46 2.01 -17.77
C LEU A 89 -13.67 1.62 -16.27
N GLN A 90 -14.21 2.53 -15.47
CA GLN A 90 -14.58 2.20 -14.09
C GLN A 90 -15.74 1.19 -14.04
N ASP A 91 -16.76 1.40 -14.85
CA ASP A 91 -17.91 0.48 -14.96
C ASP A 91 -17.47 -0.90 -15.48
N TYR A 92 -16.49 -0.94 -16.37
CA TYR A 92 -15.89 -2.19 -16.84
C TYR A 92 -15.16 -2.92 -15.70
N ALA A 93 -14.36 -2.22 -14.90
CA ALA A 93 -13.67 -2.81 -13.75
C ALA A 93 -14.65 -3.33 -12.71
N GLU A 94 -15.73 -2.60 -12.41
CA GLU A 94 -16.81 -3.05 -11.52
C GLU A 94 -17.47 -4.31 -12.03
N ARG A 95 -17.91 -4.36 -13.30
CA ARG A 95 -18.54 -5.55 -13.88
C ARG A 95 -17.63 -6.78 -13.78
N LYS A 96 -16.35 -6.64 -14.04
CA LYS A 96 -15.39 -7.75 -13.89
C LYS A 96 -15.27 -8.20 -12.45
N MET A 97 -15.17 -7.26 -11.49
CA MET A 97 -15.08 -7.58 -10.09
C MET A 97 -16.35 -8.31 -9.62
N ARG A 98 -17.54 -7.81 -9.94
CA ARG A 98 -18.81 -8.45 -9.62
C ARG A 98 -18.92 -9.86 -10.22
N ALA A 99 -18.56 -10.03 -11.49
CA ALA A 99 -18.57 -11.33 -12.15
C ALA A 99 -17.62 -12.34 -11.48
N GLY A 100 -16.45 -11.88 -11.06
CA GLY A 100 -15.50 -12.73 -10.35
C GLY A 100 -15.94 -13.07 -8.93
N ILE A 101 -16.54 -12.12 -8.19
CA ILE A 101 -17.11 -12.37 -6.86
C ILE A 101 -18.25 -13.38 -6.96
N ALA A 102 -19.15 -13.23 -7.94
CA ALA A 102 -20.27 -14.16 -8.16
C ALA A 102 -19.83 -15.61 -8.47
N SER A 103 -18.57 -15.82 -8.80
CA SER A 103 -18.00 -17.17 -8.98
C SER A 103 -17.50 -17.82 -7.69
N ILE A 104 -17.50 -17.08 -6.58
CA ILE A 104 -17.16 -17.58 -5.25
C ILE A 104 -18.49 -17.99 -4.57
N PRO A 105 -18.59 -19.17 -3.96
CA PRO A 105 -19.81 -19.57 -3.27
C PRO A 105 -20.24 -18.56 -2.21
N ASP A 106 -21.56 -18.33 -2.09
CA ASP A 106 -22.12 -17.53 -1.00
C ASP A 106 -21.77 -18.12 0.35
N GLY A 107 -21.35 -17.29 1.30
CA GLY A 107 -20.99 -17.76 2.64
C GLY A 107 -20.19 -16.73 3.42
N THR A 108 -19.84 -17.10 4.64
CA THR A 108 -18.94 -16.31 5.48
C THR A 108 -17.69 -17.12 5.81
N TYR A 109 -16.56 -16.65 5.33
CA TYR A 109 -15.25 -17.27 5.48
C TYR A 109 -14.45 -16.51 6.52
N ARG A 110 -13.92 -17.21 7.53
CA ARG A 110 -13.20 -16.61 8.66
C ARG A 110 -11.80 -17.14 8.72
N PHE A 111 -10.86 -16.25 9.02
CA PHE A 111 -9.48 -16.63 9.26
C PHE A 111 -8.86 -15.68 10.29
N SER A 112 -8.00 -16.22 11.14
CA SER A 112 -7.17 -15.44 12.05
C SER A 112 -5.72 -15.87 11.95
N ASP A 113 -4.82 -14.96 12.23
CA ASP A 113 -3.38 -15.19 12.25
C ASP A 113 -2.72 -14.28 13.27
N ARG A 114 -1.52 -14.64 13.66
CA ARG A 114 -0.72 -13.89 14.62
C ARG A 114 0.35 -13.08 13.94
N PHE A 115 0.53 -11.91 14.47
CA PHE A 115 1.59 -10.99 14.06
C PHE A 115 2.49 -10.76 15.26
N ASP A 116 3.70 -11.30 15.20
CA ASP A 116 4.75 -11.03 16.17
C ASP A 116 5.53 -9.78 15.77
N ASN A 117 5.91 -9.00 16.76
CA ASN A 117 6.78 -7.85 16.56
C ASN A 117 7.73 -7.75 17.75
N PRO A 118 9.06 -7.73 17.53
CA PRO A 118 10.06 -7.66 18.60
C PRO A 118 9.98 -6.40 19.47
N GLU A 119 9.19 -5.40 19.06
CA GLU A 119 8.94 -4.18 19.83
C GLU A 119 7.76 -4.30 20.79
N MET A 120 7.04 -5.42 20.74
CA MET A 120 5.82 -5.65 21.50
C MET A 120 6.00 -6.82 22.45
N ASP A 121 5.36 -6.75 23.61
CA ASP A 121 5.26 -7.87 24.54
C ASP A 121 4.14 -8.81 24.06
N GLY A 122 4.51 -9.86 23.33
CA GLY A 122 3.60 -10.89 22.84
C GLY A 122 3.06 -10.66 21.43
N ASP A 123 2.35 -11.66 20.94
CA ASP A 123 1.76 -11.69 19.62
C ASP A 123 0.46 -10.88 19.56
N MET A 124 0.22 -10.22 18.44
CA MET A 124 -1.07 -9.61 18.13
C MET A 124 -1.88 -10.54 17.24
N GLU A 125 -3.11 -10.80 17.59
CA GLU A 125 -4.03 -11.55 16.72
C GLU A 125 -4.79 -10.58 15.81
N PHE A 126 -4.74 -10.86 14.51
CA PHE A 126 -5.55 -10.22 13.50
C PHE A 126 -6.55 -11.24 12.93
N SER A 127 -7.77 -10.82 12.68
CA SER A 127 -8.76 -11.70 12.08
C SER A 127 -9.58 -10.99 11.00
N VAL A 128 -10.15 -11.79 10.10
CA VAL A 128 -11.05 -11.34 9.06
C VAL A 128 -12.26 -12.24 8.96
N ALA A 129 -13.44 -11.63 8.75
CA ALA A 129 -14.65 -12.31 8.32
C ALA A 129 -15.05 -11.76 6.96
N ILE A 130 -15.03 -12.61 5.93
CA ILE A 130 -15.41 -12.27 4.55
C ILE A 130 -16.76 -12.89 4.25
N THR A 131 -17.78 -12.06 4.04
CA THR A 131 -19.10 -12.50 3.63
C THR A 131 -19.28 -12.23 2.14
N VAL A 132 -19.47 -13.28 1.36
CA VAL A 132 -19.84 -13.22 -0.06
C VAL A 132 -21.33 -13.44 -0.19
N LYS A 133 -22.01 -12.55 -0.89
CA LYS A 133 -23.44 -12.65 -1.18
C LYS A 133 -23.71 -12.14 -2.60
N GLY A 134 -23.99 -13.07 -3.50
CA GLY A 134 -24.19 -12.79 -4.91
C GLY A 134 -22.91 -12.22 -5.55
N ASP A 135 -22.93 -10.97 -5.94
CA ASP A 135 -21.81 -10.27 -6.59
C ASP A 135 -21.15 -9.20 -5.71
N GLU A 136 -21.39 -9.25 -4.39
CA GLU A 136 -20.85 -8.34 -3.40
C GLU A 136 -20.07 -9.08 -2.32
N MET A 137 -19.05 -8.40 -1.78
CA MET A 137 -18.19 -8.93 -0.74
C MET A 137 -18.04 -7.92 0.40
N HIS A 138 -18.33 -8.36 1.62
CA HIS A 138 -18.12 -7.59 2.84
C HIS A 138 -16.97 -8.20 3.64
N LEU A 139 -15.98 -7.40 3.97
CA LEU A 139 -14.81 -7.80 4.75
C LEU A 139 -14.79 -7.01 6.06
N HIS A 140 -14.85 -7.73 7.17
CA HIS A 140 -14.75 -7.16 8.50
C HIS A 140 -13.46 -7.63 9.16
N PHE A 141 -12.67 -6.67 9.67
CA PHE A 141 -11.38 -6.93 10.30
C PHE A 141 -11.44 -6.60 11.80
N ASP A 142 -10.89 -7.51 12.61
CA ASP A 142 -10.63 -7.29 14.01
C ASP A 142 -9.12 -7.31 14.28
N SER A 143 -8.67 -6.43 15.15
CA SER A 143 -7.30 -6.34 15.61
C SER A 143 -7.24 -5.68 17.00
N PRO A 144 -6.14 -5.83 17.74
CA PRO A 144 -5.95 -5.17 19.03
C PRO A 144 -6.06 -3.64 18.93
N PRO A 145 -6.25 -2.93 20.05
CA PRO A 145 -6.12 -1.49 20.10
C PRO A 145 -4.79 -1.02 19.49
N GLN A 146 -4.80 0.17 18.88
CA GLN A 146 -3.58 0.77 18.32
C GLN A 146 -2.46 0.86 19.36
N VAL A 147 -1.23 0.67 18.90
CA VAL A 147 -0.05 0.53 19.76
C VAL A 147 0.90 1.73 19.59
N ARG A 148 1.76 1.92 20.58
CA ARG A 148 2.83 2.94 20.57
C ARG A 148 4.07 2.42 19.84
N ALA A 149 3.87 1.93 18.62
CA ALA A 149 4.91 1.44 17.72
C ALA A 149 4.51 1.80 16.26
N GLY A 150 5.46 1.84 15.36
CA GLY A 150 5.25 2.27 13.96
C GLY A 150 4.41 1.35 13.08
N ILE A 151 3.80 0.33 13.63
CA ILE A 151 3.11 -0.75 12.89
C ILE A 151 1.60 -0.54 12.70
N ASN A 152 1.04 0.58 13.13
CA ASN A 152 -0.38 0.82 12.93
C ASN A 152 -0.69 1.15 11.46
N MET A 153 -1.93 0.86 11.03
CA MET A 153 -2.45 1.18 9.71
C MET A 153 -3.57 2.20 9.77
N VAL A 154 -3.54 3.21 8.94
CA VAL A 154 -4.71 4.06 8.68
C VAL A 154 -5.71 3.32 7.80
N PHE A 155 -7.00 3.63 7.93
CA PHE A 155 -8.07 2.95 7.20
C PHE A 155 -7.87 2.93 5.68
N THR A 156 -7.33 4.01 5.10
CA THR A 156 -7.01 4.06 3.66
C THR A 156 -5.93 3.06 3.23
N ALA A 157 -4.98 2.73 4.11
CA ALA A 157 -3.99 1.69 3.85
C ALA A 157 -4.64 0.29 3.90
N LEU A 158 -5.56 0.06 4.85
CA LEU A 158 -6.36 -1.16 4.89
C LEU A 158 -7.19 -1.31 3.61
N LEU A 159 -7.91 -0.27 3.18
CA LEU A 159 -8.66 -0.30 1.92
C LEU A 159 -7.80 -0.67 0.71
N SER A 160 -6.64 -0.02 0.57
CA SER A 160 -5.72 -0.31 -0.54
C SER A 160 -5.25 -1.76 -0.54
N THR A 161 -4.96 -2.29 0.65
CA THR A 161 -4.54 -3.70 0.84
C THR A 161 -5.66 -4.67 0.47
N VAL A 162 -6.89 -4.39 0.92
CA VAL A 162 -8.06 -5.21 0.60
C VAL A 162 -8.34 -5.22 -0.91
N TYR A 163 -8.28 -4.06 -1.56
CA TYR A 163 -8.51 -3.96 -3.00
C TYR A 163 -7.47 -4.73 -3.81
N TYR A 164 -6.21 -4.69 -3.38
CA TYR A 164 -5.16 -5.49 -3.96
C TYR A 164 -5.44 -6.99 -3.77
N ALA A 165 -5.65 -7.44 -2.54
CA ALA A 165 -5.86 -8.86 -2.22
C ALA A 165 -7.11 -9.42 -2.91
N ALA A 166 -8.23 -8.71 -2.85
CA ALA A 166 -9.46 -9.11 -3.53
C ALA A 166 -9.25 -9.26 -5.04
N LYS A 167 -8.56 -8.28 -5.68
CA LYS A 167 -8.25 -8.35 -7.10
C LYS A 167 -7.41 -9.57 -7.46
N THR A 168 -6.42 -9.94 -6.65
CA THR A 168 -5.55 -11.10 -6.94
C THR A 168 -6.30 -12.42 -6.92
N VAL A 169 -7.31 -12.55 -6.07
CA VAL A 169 -8.14 -13.77 -5.95
C VAL A 169 -9.29 -13.79 -6.96
N VAL A 170 -9.94 -12.65 -7.17
CA VAL A 170 -11.15 -12.55 -8.01
C VAL A 170 -10.79 -12.58 -9.50
N ASP A 171 -9.95 -11.63 -9.94
CA ASP A 171 -9.44 -11.55 -11.32
C ASP A 171 -8.25 -10.58 -11.38
N PRO A 172 -7.01 -11.06 -11.50
CA PRO A 172 -5.83 -10.22 -11.54
C PRO A 172 -5.76 -9.30 -12.77
N THR A 173 -6.58 -9.54 -13.79
CA THR A 173 -6.62 -8.74 -15.03
C THR A 173 -7.51 -7.51 -14.95
N ILE A 174 -8.26 -7.31 -13.86
CA ILE A 174 -9.10 -6.12 -13.66
C ILE A 174 -8.23 -4.85 -13.71
N PRO A 175 -8.60 -3.82 -14.50
CA PRO A 175 -7.89 -2.55 -14.49
C PRO A 175 -7.91 -1.90 -13.09
N PRO A 176 -6.75 -1.44 -12.57
CA PRO A 176 -6.66 -0.85 -11.23
C PRO A 176 -7.26 0.57 -11.23
N ASN A 177 -8.55 0.68 -10.99
CA ASN A 177 -9.27 1.94 -10.84
C ASN A 177 -10.37 1.81 -9.77
N SER A 178 -11.03 2.92 -9.43
CA SER A 178 -12.06 2.95 -8.37
C SER A 178 -13.29 2.07 -8.64
N GLY A 179 -13.53 1.64 -9.87
CA GLY A 179 -14.63 0.72 -10.20
C GLY A 179 -14.50 -0.63 -9.52
N LEU A 180 -13.29 -1.16 -9.39
CA LEU A 180 -13.08 -2.45 -8.71
C LEU A 180 -13.50 -2.44 -7.23
N ALA A 181 -13.50 -1.29 -6.58
CA ALA A 181 -13.84 -1.16 -5.16
C ALA A 181 -15.36 -1.13 -4.89
N ARG A 182 -16.18 -0.82 -5.90
CA ARG A 182 -17.63 -0.59 -5.71
C ARG A 182 -18.39 -1.77 -5.11
N PRO A 183 -18.11 -3.05 -5.45
CA PRO A 183 -18.77 -4.19 -4.83
C PRO A 183 -18.12 -4.66 -3.52
N LEU A 184 -17.11 -3.96 -3.02
CA LEU A 184 -16.39 -4.30 -1.79
C LEU A 184 -16.77 -3.36 -0.66
N THR A 185 -17.25 -3.90 0.45
CA THR A 185 -17.47 -3.16 1.69
C THR A 185 -16.44 -3.60 2.71
N VAL A 186 -15.68 -2.65 3.27
CA VAL A 186 -14.63 -2.93 4.26
C VAL A 186 -14.95 -2.22 5.56
N THR A 187 -14.85 -2.94 6.66
CA THR A 187 -15.06 -2.41 8.01
C THR A 187 -13.96 -2.87 8.97
N ALA A 188 -13.56 -1.99 9.88
CA ALA A 188 -12.66 -2.28 10.99
C ALA A 188 -12.94 -1.28 12.12
N THR A 189 -12.84 -1.72 13.37
CA THR A 189 -13.05 -0.86 14.53
C THR A 189 -12.02 0.27 14.57
N GLU A 190 -12.48 1.51 14.72
CA GLU A 190 -11.62 2.69 14.85
C GLU A 190 -10.80 2.64 16.14
N GLY A 191 -9.56 3.10 16.10
CA GLY A 191 -8.64 3.07 17.24
C GLY A 191 -7.93 1.72 17.42
N THR A 192 -8.01 0.83 16.45
CA THR A 192 -7.28 -0.45 16.42
C THR A 192 -6.05 -0.38 15.51
N VAL A 193 -5.18 -1.40 15.56
CA VAL A 193 -3.96 -1.47 14.73
C VAL A 193 -4.28 -1.37 13.24
N LEU A 194 -5.36 -2.00 12.77
CA LEU A 194 -5.77 -1.99 11.36
C LEU A 194 -6.63 -0.79 10.94
N ASN A 195 -7.03 0.05 11.90
CA ASN A 195 -7.77 1.29 11.66
C ASN A 195 -7.42 2.33 12.73
N CYS A 196 -6.16 2.75 12.75
CA CYS A 196 -5.66 3.63 13.78
C CYS A 196 -6.09 5.09 13.57
N VAL A 197 -6.13 5.81 14.70
CA VAL A 197 -6.39 7.24 14.74
C VAL A 197 -5.13 8.01 15.17
N HIS A 198 -5.10 9.27 14.81
CA HIS A 198 -4.06 10.20 15.24
C HIS A 198 -3.90 10.19 16.77
N PRO A 199 -2.67 10.21 17.31
CA PRO A 199 -1.37 10.41 16.66
C PRO A 199 -0.57 9.09 16.43
N ALA A 200 -1.20 7.96 16.17
CA ALA A 200 -0.52 6.68 16.01
C ALA A 200 0.60 6.74 14.96
N ALA A 201 1.73 6.10 15.24
CA ALA A 201 2.82 5.92 14.31
C ALA A 201 2.50 4.84 13.27
N VAL A 202 2.88 5.03 12.01
CA VAL A 202 2.44 4.20 10.86
C VAL A 202 3.56 3.86 9.88
N ASN A 203 4.81 4.19 10.19
CA ASN A 203 5.92 4.04 9.26
C ASN A 203 6.17 2.58 8.85
N GLY A 204 6.04 1.65 9.80
CA GLY A 204 6.19 0.20 9.59
C GLY A 204 4.92 -0.53 9.13
N ARG A 205 3.86 0.18 8.71
CA ARG A 205 2.58 -0.39 8.29
C ARG A 205 2.66 -1.44 7.16
N ILE A 206 3.79 -1.52 6.46
CA ILE A 206 3.98 -2.49 5.38
C ILE A 206 3.84 -3.93 5.92
N ALA A 207 4.36 -4.22 7.12
CA ALA A 207 4.28 -5.56 7.70
C ALA A 207 2.82 -5.99 7.98
N PRO A 208 1.97 -5.22 8.70
CA PRO A 208 0.56 -5.57 8.82
C PRO A 208 -0.20 -5.55 7.48
N CYS A 209 0.19 -4.73 6.48
CA CYS A 209 -0.39 -4.83 5.14
C CYS A 209 -0.17 -6.23 4.52
N GLN A 210 1.06 -6.76 4.58
CA GLN A 210 1.36 -8.10 4.09
C GLN A 210 0.51 -9.16 4.82
N ARG A 211 0.40 -9.05 6.15
CA ARG A 211 -0.41 -9.97 6.95
C ARG A 211 -1.90 -9.90 6.60
N VAL A 212 -2.45 -8.73 6.34
CA VAL A 212 -3.85 -8.57 5.90
C VAL A 212 -4.11 -9.27 4.56
N VAL A 213 -3.15 -9.27 3.63
CA VAL A 213 -3.30 -10.05 2.38
C VAL A 213 -3.35 -11.54 2.68
N ASP A 214 -2.44 -12.06 3.54
CA ASP A 214 -2.44 -13.47 3.94
C ASP A 214 -3.74 -13.86 4.67
N LEU A 215 -4.32 -12.98 5.50
CA LEU A 215 -5.62 -13.19 6.14
C LEU A 215 -6.74 -13.37 5.09
N ILE A 216 -6.78 -12.52 4.08
CA ILE A 216 -7.79 -12.59 3.01
C ILE A 216 -7.61 -13.88 2.21
N HIS A 217 -6.38 -14.23 1.84
CA HIS A 217 -6.09 -15.46 1.14
C HIS A 217 -6.45 -16.69 1.99
N GLY A 218 -6.11 -16.70 3.28
CA GLY A 218 -6.45 -17.79 4.21
C GLY A 218 -7.97 -17.98 4.37
N ALA A 219 -8.74 -16.89 4.46
CA ALA A 219 -10.20 -16.97 4.50
C ALA A 219 -10.78 -17.51 3.19
N LEU A 220 -10.36 -16.99 2.04
CA LEU A 220 -10.87 -17.38 0.72
C LEU A 220 -10.35 -18.76 0.25
N ALA A 221 -9.27 -19.28 0.85
CA ALA A 221 -8.82 -20.65 0.59
C ALA A 221 -9.88 -21.71 0.91
N GLN A 222 -10.84 -21.41 1.80
CA GLN A 222 -11.96 -22.28 2.13
C GLN A 222 -12.98 -22.40 0.98
N ALA A 223 -13.02 -21.42 0.08
CA ALA A 223 -13.96 -21.35 -1.03
C ALA A 223 -13.29 -21.62 -2.40
N VAL A 224 -12.10 -21.05 -2.61
CA VAL A 224 -11.40 -21.03 -3.91
C VAL A 224 -9.92 -21.31 -3.73
N PRO A 225 -9.52 -22.47 -3.20
CA PRO A 225 -8.13 -22.79 -2.87
C PRO A 225 -7.18 -22.73 -4.08
N GLU A 226 -7.69 -22.89 -5.29
CA GLU A 226 -6.92 -22.81 -6.53
C GLU A 226 -6.53 -21.38 -6.95
N ARG A 227 -7.15 -20.35 -6.33
CA ARG A 227 -6.92 -18.94 -6.67
C ARG A 227 -6.06 -18.20 -5.66
N VAL A 228 -5.68 -18.83 -4.58
CA VAL A 228 -4.88 -18.24 -3.51
C VAL A 228 -3.49 -18.85 -3.46
N ILE A 229 -2.58 -18.16 -2.79
CA ILE A 229 -1.26 -18.69 -2.41
C ILE A 229 -1.26 -18.93 -0.90
N ALA A 230 -0.40 -19.82 -0.44
CA ALA A 230 -0.07 -19.95 0.97
C ALA A 230 0.63 -18.67 1.46
N ALA A 231 0.78 -18.52 2.77
CA ALA A 231 1.40 -17.34 3.36
C ALA A 231 2.77 -17.04 2.74
N CYS A 232 3.04 -15.76 2.52
CA CYS A 232 4.33 -15.28 2.04
C CYS A 232 5.32 -15.09 3.20
N SER A 233 6.49 -14.49 2.91
CA SER A 233 7.47 -14.12 3.95
C SER A 233 6.96 -13.14 5.01
N GLY A 234 5.78 -12.57 4.82
CA GLY A 234 5.07 -11.73 5.80
C GLY A 234 5.62 -10.32 5.97
N VAL A 235 6.74 -10.00 5.37
CA VAL A 235 7.40 -8.70 5.48
C VAL A 235 8.00 -8.26 4.13
N CYS A 236 8.16 -6.95 3.98
CA CYS A 236 9.05 -6.38 2.99
C CYS A 236 10.37 -6.06 3.71
N ALA A 237 11.25 -7.05 3.81
CA ALA A 237 12.53 -6.87 4.48
C ALA A 237 13.37 -5.83 3.73
N SER A 238 14.10 -5.02 4.47
CA SER A 238 15.02 -4.04 3.89
C SER A 238 16.32 -3.97 4.68
N ALA A 239 17.42 -3.73 3.95
CA ALA A 239 18.71 -3.41 4.54
C ALA A 239 19.03 -1.96 4.21
N THR A 240 19.33 -1.16 5.23
CA THR A 240 19.78 0.23 5.05
C THR A 240 21.25 0.33 5.36
N PHE A 241 22.01 0.85 4.40
CA PHE A 241 23.43 1.11 4.54
C PHE A 241 23.66 2.62 4.57
N ILE A 242 24.41 3.08 5.54
CA ILE A 242 24.72 4.51 5.74
C ILE A 242 26.22 4.64 5.90
N GLY A 243 26.82 5.65 5.26
CA GLY A 243 28.24 5.91 5.37
C GLY A 243 28.62 7.26 4.78
N ASP A 244 29.87 7.64 5.03
CA ASP A 244 30.47 8.82 4.40
C ASP A 244 31.25 8.39 3.14
N ASP A 245 31.03 9.09 2.05
CA ASP A 245 31.81 8.92 0.82
C ASP A 245 33.25 9.34 1.08
N PRO A 246 34.24 8.44 0.95
CA PRO A 246 35.61 8.73 1.29
C PRO A 246 36.28 9.80 0.40
N GLY A 247 35.74 10.03 -0.80
CA GLY A 247 36.26 11.04 -1.72
C GLY A 247 35.69 12.44 -1.50
N THR A 248 34.48 12.53 -0.96
CA THR A 248 33.74 13.79 -0.82
C THR A 248 33.38 14.15 0.61
N GLY A 249 33.50 13.21 1.55
CA GLY A 249 33.05 13.34 2.94
C GLY A 249 31.54 13.55 3.10
N LYS A 250 30.75 13.22 2.08
CA LYS A 250 29.31 13.40 2.11
C LYS A 250 28.62 12.13 2.56
N LEU A 251 27.58 12.29 3.38
CA LEU A 251 26.70 11.21 3.77
C LEU A 251 26.04 10.60 2.51
N TRP A 252 26.05 9.28 2.41
CA TRP A 252 25.23 8.51 1.49
C TRP A 252 24.34 7.53 2.25
N VAL A 253 23.18 7.29 1.71
CA VAL A 253 22.22 6.31 2.23
C VAL A 253 21.77 5.43 1.08
N TYR A 254 21.91 4.12 1.26
CA TYR A 254 21.44 3.11 0.34
C TYR A 254 20.44 2.19 1.05
N LEU A 255 19.27 2.03 0.46
CA LEU A 255 18.24 1.13 0.97
C LEU A 255 17.98 0.05 -0.08
N GLU A 256 18.15 -1.21 0.33
CA GLU A 256 17.83 -2.38 -0.48
C GLU A 256 16.61 -3.09 0.09
N THR A 257 15.65 -3.44 -0.77
CA THR A 257 14.53 -4.29 -0.40
C THR A 257 14.82 -5.74 -0.76
N ILE A 258 14.59 -6.65 0.19
CA ILE A 258 14.96 -8.07 0.06
C ILE A 258 13.70 -8.89 -0.09
N GLY A 259 13.62 -9.66 -1.19
CA GLY A 259 12.53 -10.59 -1.43
C GLY A 259 12.65 -11.82 -0.55
N GLY A 260 11.61 -12.09 0.25
CA GLY A 260 11.57 -13.22 1.16
C GLY A 260 10.96 -14.51 0.59
N GLY A 261 10.32 -14.42 -0.59
CA GLY A 261 9.67 -15.54 -1.24
C GLY A 261 8.16 -15.58 -1.09
N SER A 262 7.50 -16.29 -2.00
CA SER A 262 6.04 -16.48 -2.00
C SER A 262 5.67 -17.87 -1.53
N GLY A 263 4.49 -18.00 -0.92
CA GLY A 263 3.93 -19.30 -0.57
C GLY A 263 3.60 -20.16 -1.80
N ALA A 264 3.44 -21.46 -1.57
CA ALA A 264 2.98 -22.41 -2.57
C ALA A 264 1.54 -22.14 -3.01
N ARG A 265 1.17 -22.63 -4.16
CA ARG A 265 -0.21 -22.59 -4.68
C ARG A 265 -0.61 -23.96 -5.20
N ALA A 266 -1.87 -24.16 -5.50
CA ALA A 266 -2.39 -25.44 -5.98
C ALA A 266 -1.55 -25.95 -7.17
N GLY A 267 -0.89 -27.10 -6.98
CA GLY A 267 -0.07 -27.76 -7.99
C GLY A 267 1.27 -27.11 -8.33
N LYS A 268 1.74 -26.12 -7.54
CA LYS A 268 3.03 -25.46 -7.74
C LYS A 268 3.69 -25.08 -6.41
N ASP A 269 4.99 -25.26 -6.34
CA ASP A 269 5.79 -24.80 -5.20
C ASP A 269 5.81 -23.27 -5.08
N GLY A 270 6.19 -22.79 -3.92
CA GLY A 270 6.49 -21.38 -3.70
C GLY A 270 7.73 -20.94 -4.49
N LEU A 271 7.98 -19.64 -4.51
CA LEU A 271 9.13 -19.05 -5.21
C LEU A 271 10.08 -18.42 -4.19
N ASP A 272 11.35 -18.74 -4.30
CA ASP A 272 12.40 -18.16 -3.47
C ASP A 272 12.78 -16.75 -3.95
N GLY A 273 13.14 -15.88 -3.02
CA GLY A 273 13.76 -14.59 -3.30
C GLY A 273 12.89 -13.58 -4.08
N VAL A 274 11.59 -13.82 -4.21
CA VAL A 274 10.69 -12.88 -4.89
C VAL A 274 10.05 -11.92 -3.91
N HIS A 275 9.80 -10.69 -4.36
CA HIS A 275 8.94 -9.76 -3.66
C HIS A 275 7.48 -10.13 -3.87
N VAL A 276 6.72 -10.18 -2.79
CA VAL A 276 5.32 -10.59 -2.83
C VAL A 276 4.40 -9.48 -2.33
N HIS A 277 3.14 -9.58 -2.71
CA HIS A 277 2.07 -8.66 -2.35
C HIS A 277 2.42 -7.19 -2.67
N MET A 278 2.30 -6.29 -1.69
CA MET A 278 2.33 -4.84 -1.88
C MET A 278 3.74 -4.22 -1.78
N THR A 279 4.76 -4.88 -2.28
CA THR A 279 6.14 -4.35 -2.19
C THR A 279 6.43 -3.29 -3.26
N ASN A 280 5.77 -3.33 -4.42
CA ASN A 280 6.02 -2.47 -5.57
C ASN A 280 7.51 -2.42 -5.98
N THR A 281 8.20 -3.54 -5.81
CA THR A 281 9.61 -3.71 -6.17
C THR A 281 9.69 -4.80 -7.23
N SER A 282 10.36 -4.53 -8.33
CA SER A 282 10.66 -5.53 -9.34
C SER A 282 12.02 -6.15 -9.05
N ASN A 283 12.15 -7.43 -9.32
CA ASN A 283 13.46 -8.07 -9.36
C ASN A 283 14.26 -7.45 -10.53
N LEU A 284 15.47 -7.03 -10.24
CA LEU A 284 16.44 -6.59 -11.23
C LEU A 284 17.14 -7.79 -11.83
#